data_69d19cb2bd4bceb9dcc5723f725b89bc
#
_entry.id   69d19cb2bd4bceb9dcc5723f725b89bc
#
_cell.length_a   1.000
_cell.length_b   1.000
_cell.length_c   1.000
_cell.angle_alpha   90.00
_cell.angle_beta   90.00
_cell.angle_gamma   90.00
#
_symmetry.space_group_name_H-M   'P 1'
#
loop_
_entity.id
_entity.type
_entity.pdbx_description
1 polymer ?
#
loop_
_entity_poly.entity_id
_entity_poly.type
_entity_poly.pdbx_seq_one_letter_code
_entity_poly.pdbx_strand_id
1 'polypeptide(L)'
;MNFNTKVIHGGQHHESATGSVNVPVFLTSTFAQKSPGIHSGYEYSRAANPTRQALEDSLASIENGVRGLAFGSGLAAIDCVLKLLNPGDEVIAVDDLYGGTYRMFTRLFEKYQLKFTFVNFDDVSKISDLITDKTKLIWLETPTNPLMKLVDIKAVTDLVKGKEIMVAVDNTFASPYLQLPLDLGADIVMHSATKYLGGHSDVIAGALIAKTAELGEKLHFIQFASGGILGPHDSYLVLRGIKTLALRMQRHSDNGMEVAKYLESHPAVDKVIYPGLESHPQHDLAKKQMKDFGGMVSFTFKSGKKEDAIKFLEKVKVFTLAESLGGVESLANHPALMTHASIPEDKRAELGITDDLVRLSVGIEDKDDLIADLERAFS
;
A
#
# COMPACT_ATOMS: atom_id res chain seq x y z
N MET A 1 -15.09 12.53 -13.63
CA MET A 1 -15.35 11.09 -13.93
C MET A 1 -15.51 10.33 -12.62
N ASN A 2 -16.41 9.33 -12.58
CA ASN A 2 -16.52 8.40 -11.46
C ASN A 2 -15.35 7.42 -11.46
N PHE A 3 -15.04 6.80 -10.32
CA PHE A 3 -13.86 5.97 -10.13
C PHE A 3 -13.68 4.86 -11.18
N ASN A 4 -14.75 4.10 -11.47
CA ASN A 4 -14.71 3.00 -12.46
C ASN A 4 -14.34 3.47 -13.87
N THR A 5 -14.65 4.72 -14.22
CA THR A 5 -14.23 5.35 -15.48
C THR A 5 -12.80 5.89 -15.37
N LYS A 6 -12.41 6.44 -14.21
CA LYS A 6 -11.05 6.95 -13.97
C LYS A 6 -9.98 5.87 -14.13
N VAL A 7 -10.19 4.66 -13.58
CA VAL A 7 -9.22 3.57 -13.69
C VAL A 7 -8.96 3.14 -15.14
N ILE A 8 -9.89 3.42 -16.06
CA ILE A 8 -9.76 3.07 -17.49
C ILE A 8 -9.15 4.22 -18.30
N HIS A 9 -9.58 5.45 -18.02
CA HIS A 9 -9.29 6.62 -18.87
C HIS A 9 -8.45 7.72 -18.20
N GLY A 10 -8.37 7.71 -16.85
CA GLY A 10 -7.67 8.77 -16.12
C GLY A 10 -6.18 8.80 -16.46
N GLY A 11 -5.69 9.98 -16.88
CA GLY A 11 -4.29 10.17 -17.26
C GLY A 11 -3.85 9.47 -18.54
N GLN A 12 -4.75 8.78 -19.26
CA GLN A 12 -4.43 8.04 -20.47
C GLN A 12 -4.99 8.73 -21.72
N HIS A 13 -4.14 8.94 -22.69
CA HIS A 13 -4.46 9.52 -23.98
C HIS A 13 -4.11 8.55 -25.10
N HIS A 14 -4.86 8.62 -26.20
CA HIS A 14 -4.52 7.86 -27.40
C HIS A 14 -3.16 8.30 -27.93
N GLU A 15 -2.36 7.35 -28.42
CA GLU A 15 -1.09 7.66 -29.04
C GLU A 15 -1.32 8.47 -30.34
N SER A 16 -0.67 9.65 -30.47
CA SER A 16 -1.00 10.63 -31.49
C SER A 16 -0.55 10.25 -32.90
N ALA A 17 0.51 9.44 -33.06
CA ALA A 17 1.04 9.08 -34.38
C ALA A 17 0.24 7.98 -35.06
N THR A 18 -0.28 7.01 -34.30
CA THR A 18 -0.98 5.82 -34.83
C THR A 18 -2.45 5.76 -34.44
N GLY A 19 -2.89 6.55 -33.44
CA GLY A 19 -4.23 6.45 -32.87
C GLY A 19 -4.43 5.22 -31.98
N SER A 20 -3.36 4.58 -31.51
CA SER A 20 -3.45 3.41 -30.63
C SER A 20 -4.28 3.73 -29.40
N VAL A 21 -5.29 2.88 -29.12
CA VAL A 21 -6.16 3.00 -27.94
C VAL A 21 -5.40 2.70 -26.66
N ASN A 22 -4.44 1.77 -26.72
CA ASN A 22 -3.60 1.44 -25.58
C ASN A 22 -2.31 2.26 -25.63
N VAL A 23 -1.75 2.57 -24.46
CA VAL A 23 -0.48 3.29 -24.34
C VAL A 23 0.65 2.40 -24.88
N PRO A 24 1.47 2.84 -25.85
CA PRO A 24 2.62 2.10 -26.31
C PRO A 24 3.71 1.95 -25.24
N VAL A 25 4.50 0.89 -25.33
CA VAL A 25 5.68 0.68 -24.49
C VAL A 25 6.91 1.27 -25.17
N PHE A 26 7.42 2.39 -24.66
CA PHE A 26 8.61 3.07 -25.19
C PHE A 26 9.88 2.53 -24.53
N LEU A 27 10.44 1.45 -25.09
CA LEU A 27 11.67 0.83 -24.62
C LEU A 27 12.89 1.60 -25.16
N THR A 28 13.13 2.77 -24.60
CA THR A 28 14.26 3.62 -24.99
C THR A 28 14.87 4.31 -23.77
N SER A 29 16.18 4.55 -23.79
CA SER A 29 16.85 5.36 -22.76
C SER A 29 16.92 6.84 -23.12
N THR A 30 16.86 7.20 -24.42
CA THR A 30 17.11 8.55 -24.90
C THR A 30 16.22 8.91 -26.08
N PHE A 31 16.04 10.19 -26.30
CA PHE A 31 15.16 10.74 -27.35
C PHE A 31 15.92 11.74 -28.21
N ALA A 32 15.66 11.74 -29.52
CA ALA A 32 16.30 12.68 -30.48
C ALA A 32 15.80 14.11 -30.23
N GLN A 33 16.73 15.05 -30.29
CA GLN A 33 16.46 16.48 -30.25
C GLN A 33 16.61 17.10 -31.65
N LYS A 34 15.83 18.15 -31.93
CA LYS A 34 15.95 18.91 -33.18
C LYS A 34 17.23 19.77 -33.22
N SER A 35 17.65 20.27 -32.04
CA SER A 35 18.83 21.06 -31.79
C SER A 35 19.19 20.93 -30.31
N PRO A 36 20.41 21.23 -29.86
CA PRO A 36 20.75 21.19 -28.45
C PRO A 36 19.73 21.94 -27.58
N GLY A 37 19.07 21.22 -26.67
CA GLY A 37 18.03 21.75 -25.78
C GLY A 37 16.64 21.93 -26.43
N ILE A 38 16.45 21.57 -27.71
CA ILE A 38 15.16 21.67 -28.41
C ILE A 38 14.59 20.26 -28.65
N HIS A 39 13.73 19.81 -27.76
CA HIS A 39 13.13 18.47 -27.74
C HIS A 39 11.59 18.51 -27.67
N SER A 40 10.94 17.36 -27.84
CA SER A 40 9.47 17.19 -27.86
C SER A 40 8.85 16.95 -26.48
N GLY A 41 9.55 17.28 -25.40
CA GLY A 41 9.11 17.02 -24.01
C GLY A 41 9.88 15.87 -23.34
N TYR A 42 10.62 15.07 -24.12
CA TYR A 42 11.40 13.94 -23.63
C TYR A 42 12.87 14.08 -24.08
N GLU A 43 13.79 13.81 -23.18
CA GLU A 43 15.23 13.83 -23.42
C GLU A 43 15.88 12.50 -23.06
N TYR A 44 15.58 12.02 -21.87
CA TYR A 44 16.17 10.83 -21.27
C TYR A 44 15.18 10.13 -20.34
N SER A 45 15.07 8.80 -20.45
CA SER A 45 14.01 8.04 -19.77
C SER A 45 14.06 8.06 -18.24
N ARG A 46 15.22 8.33 -17.62
CA ARG A 46 15.30 8.55 -16.17
C ARG A 46 14.53 9.83 -15.77
N ALA A 47 14.59 10.88 -16.58
CA ALA A 47 13.83 12.10 -16.35
C ALA A 47 12.33 11.88 -16.67
N ALA A 48 12.01 11.48 -17.88
CA ALA A 48 10.65 11.21 -18.33
C ALA A 48 10.62 10.13 -19.41
N ASN A 49 9.62 9.26 -19.36
CA ASN A 49 9.33 8.26 -20.39
C ASN A 49 7.82 8.24 -20.65
N PRO A 50 7.33 8.23 -21.90
CA PRO A 50 5.90 8.35 -22.21
C PRO A 50 5.04 7.24 -21.54
N THR A 51 5.55 6.01 -21.47
CA THR A 51 4.82 4.90 -20.82
C THR A 51 4.72 5.10 -19.31
N ARG A 52 5.83 5.49 -18.66
CA ARG A 52 5.83 5.79 -17.23
C ARG A 52 4.97 7.01 -16.92
N GLN A 53 5.03 8.06 -17.75
CA GLN A 53 4.20 9.25 -17.59
C GLN A 53 2.71 8.90 -17.61
N ALA A 54 2.27 8.05 -18.53
CA ALA A 54 0.87 7.62 -18.58
C ALA A 54 0.44 6.88 -17.30
N LEU A 55 1.34 6.08 -16.69
CA LEU A 55 1.09 5.47 -15.39
C LEU A 55 1.02 6.53 -14.29
N GLU A 56 1.97 7.45 -14.23
CA GLU A 56 2.04 8.52 -13.23
C GLU A 56 0.81 9.41 -13.27
N ASP A 57 0.33 9.78 -14.47
CA ASP A 57 -0.90 10.55 -14.66
C ASP A 57 -2.15 9.75 -14.24
N SER A 58 -2.18 8.44 -14.52
CA SER A 58 -3.25 7.56 -14.07
C SER A 58 -3.31 7.46 -12.54
N LEU A 59 -2.16 7.26 -11.88
CA LEU A 59 -2.03 7.22 -10.42
C LEU A 59 -2.53 8.53 -9.78
N ALA A 60 -2.10 9.69 -10.30
CA ALA A 60 -2.60 10.98 -9.84
C ALA A 60 -4.12 11.10 -9.99
N SER A 61 -4.66 10.65 -11.13
CA SER A 61 -6.11 10.72 -11.41
C SER A 61 -6.93 9.87 -10.44
N ILE A 62 -6.51 8.62 -10.14
CA ILE A 62 -7.30 7.70 -9.30
C ILE A 62 -7.21 8.03 -7.81
N GLU A 63 -6.14 8.68 -7.35
CA GLU A 63 -5.97 9.15 -5.97
C GLU A 63 -6.44 10.60 -5.75
N ASN A 64 -6.99 11.27 -6.77
CA ASN A 64 -7.36 12.69 -6.72
C ASN A 64 -6.16 13.63 -6.40
N GLY A 65 -4.94 13.22 -6.78
CA GLY A 65 -3.72 14.01 -6.60
C GLY A 65 -3.37 14.87 -7.80
N VAL A 66 -2.39 15.73 -7.63
CA VAL A 66 -1.89 16.64 -8.66
C VAL A 66 -0.73 16.03 -9.44
N ARG A 67 0.11 15.23 -8.78
CA ARG A 67 1.28 14.59 -9.38
C ARG A 67 1.41 13.16 -8.89
N GLY A 68 1.50 12.19 -9.82
CA GLY A 68 1.91 10.82 -9.56
C GLY A 68 3.36 10.59 -9.95
N LEU A 69 4.03 9.68 -9.25
CA LEU A 69 5.42 9.27 -9.50
C LEU A 69 5.53 7.75 -9.33
N ALA A 70 6.19 7.08 -10.27
CA ALA A 70 6.34 5.62 -10.29
C ALA A 70 7.78 5.18 -10.05
N PHE A 71 7.96 4.23 -9.12
CA PHE A 71 9.25 3.77 -8.60
C PHE A 71 9.44 2.27 -8.81
N GLY A 72 10.70 1.81 -8.83
CA GLY A 72 11.05 0.41 -8.96
C GLY A 72 10.65 -0.49 -7.77
N SER A 73 10.15 0.08 -6.67
CA SER A 73 9.55 -0.66 -5.54
C SER A 73 8.84 0.30 -4.59
N GLY A 74 7.98 -0.23 -3.71
CA GLY A 74 7.38 0.55 -2.62
C GLY A 74 8.44 1.16 -1.70
N LEU A 75 9.51 0.42 -1.38
CA LEU A 75 10.61 0.96 -0.56
C LEU A 75 11.37 2.10 -1.26
N ALA A 76 11.52 2.08 -2.57
CA ALA A 76 12.10 3.21 -3.30
C ALA A 76 11.20 4.46 -3.26
N ALA A 77 9.88 4.28 -3.20
CA ALA A 77 8.94 5.37 -2.98
C ALA A 77 9.07 5.94 -1.56
N ILE A 78 9.14 5.08 -0.53
CA ILE A 78 9.37 5.51 0.87
C ILE A 78 10.69 6.25 1.03
N ASP A 79 11.79 5.74 0.44
CA ASP A 79 13.11 6.38 0.41
C ASP A 79 13.04 7.81 -0.15
N CYS A 80 12.24 8.00 -1.21
CA CYS A 80 12.01 9.33 -1.80
C CYS A 80 11.33 10.30 -0.82
N VAL A 81 10.33 9.85 -0.06
CA VAL A 81 9.65 10.68 0.96
C VAL A 81 10.61 11.06 2.06
N LEU A 82 11.40 10.11 2.59
CA LEU A 82 12.34 10.38 3.67
C LEU A 82 13.46 11.35 3.26
N LYS A 83 13.82 11.39 1.99
CA LYS A 83 14.79 12.34 1.44
C LYS A 83 14.28 13.79 1.32
N LEU A 84 12.99 14.04 1.59
CA LEU A 84 12.49 15.40 1.80
C LEU A 84 12.96 16.00 3.13
N LEU A 85 13.36 15.15 4.08
CA LEU A 85 13.71 15.53 5.44
C LEU A 85 15.20 15.86 5.56
N ASN A 86 15.53 16.70 6.54
CA ASN A 86 16.89 17.09 6.87
C ASN A 86 17.42 16.29 8.06
N PRO A 87 18.75 16.16 8.23
CA PRO A 87 19.33 15.60 9.43
C PRO A 87 18.83 16.33 10.70
N GLY A 88 18.33 15.56 11.66
CA GLY A 88 17.75 16.06 12.91
C GLY A 88 16.24 16.20 12.89
N ASP A 89 15.58 16.07 11.76
CA ASP A 89 14.11 16.02 11.66
C ASP A 89 13.56 14.76 12.33
N GLU A 90 12.33 14.88 12.83
CA GLU A 90 11.63 13.82 13.55
C GLU A 90 10.40 13.33 12.76
N VAL A 91 10.20 12.03 12.80
CA VAL A 91 9.08 11.33 12.16
C VAL A 91 8.28 10.60 13.24
N ILE A 92 6.98 10.85 13.30
CA ILE A 92 6.04 10.07 14.10
C ILE A 92 5.39 9.06 13.16
N ALA A 93 5.45 7.78 13.50
CA ALA A 93 4.93 6.71 12.66
C ALA A 93 4.02 5.77 13.45
N VAL A 94 3.04 5.18 12.77
CA VAL A 94 2.23 4.11 13.37
C VAL A 94 3.12 2.93 13.78
N ASP A 95 2.78 2.26 14.87
CA ASP A 95 3.59 1.18 15.46
C ASP A 95 3.57 -0.12 14.66
N ASP A 96 2.43 -0.46 14.06
CA ASP A 96 2.20 -1.65 13.23
C ASP A 96 2.47 -1.31 11.77
N LEU A 97 3.72 -1.37 11.36
CA LEU A 97 4.21 -1.06 10.02
C LEU A 97 4.67 -2.31 9.28
N TYR A 98 4.59 -2.25 7.95
CA TYR A 98 5.30 -3.22 7.11
C TYR A 98 6.77 -3.34 7.55
N GLY A 99 7.23 -4.59 7.77
CA GLY A 99 8.59 -4.85 8.29
C GLY A 99 9.73 -4.23 7.44
N GLY A 100 9.50 -4.03 6.13
CA GLY A 100 10.43 -3.32 5.26
C GLY A 100 10.54 -1.84 5.58
N THR A 101 9.42 -1.18 5.85
CA THR A 101 9.34 0.23 6.26
C THR A 101 10.03 0.43 7.61
N TYR A 102 9.71 -0.41 8.60
CA TYR A 102 10.35 -0.40 9.91
C TYR A 102 11.88 -0.54 9.79
N ARG A 103 12.34 -1.52 9.01
CA ARG A 103 13.78 -1.75 8.78
C ARG A 103 14.44 -0.57 8.09
N MET A 104 13.77 0.07 7.11
CA MET A 104 14.28 1.27 6.44
C MET A 104 14.44 2.42 7.43
N PHE A 105 13.45 2.67 8.26
CA PHE A 105 13.49 3.72 9.28
C PHE A 105 14.62 3.49 10.27
N THR A 106 14.64 2.34 10.94
CA THR A 106 15.52 2.05 12.07
C THR A 106 16.95 1.62 11.70
N ARG A 107 17.19 1.09 10.48
CA ARG A 107 18.51 0.57 10.10
C ARG A 107 19.21 1.42 9.05
N LEU A 108 18.44 2.16 8.25
CA LEU A 108 19.01 2.95 7.16
C LEU A 108 18.96 4.44 7.48
N PHE A 109 17.80 5.01 7.82
CA PHE A 109 17.66 6.47 7.94
C PHE A 109 18.04 7.03 9.32
N GLU A 110 18.08 6.25 10.39
CA GLU A 110 18.73 6.68 11.64
C GLU A 110 20.19 7.07 11.44
N LYS A 111 20.89 6.43 10.47
CA LYS A 111 22.29 6.80 10.12
C LYS A 111 22.39 8.23 9.55
N TYR A 112 21.31 8.73 8.98
CA TYR A 112 21.23 10.10 8.46
C TYR A 112 20.63 11.07 9.49
N GLN A 113 20.63 10.69 10.77
CA GLN A 113 20.18 11.49 11.90
C GLN A 113 18.68 11.83 11.90
N LEU A 114 17.87 11.10 11.15
CA LEU A 114 16.42 11.16 11.33
C LEU A 114 16.03 10.40 12.61
N LYS A 115 15.06 10.92 13.33
CA LYS A 115 14.53 10.27 14.53
C LYS A 115 13.13 9.74 14.26
N PHE A 116 12.86 8.52 14.71
CA PHE A 116 11.58 7.87 14.52
C PHE A 116 10.94 7.53 15.87
N THR A 117 9.68 7.93 16.04
CA THR A 117 8.84 7.59 17.18
C THR A 117 7.67 6.73 16.68
N PHE A 118 7.62 5.49 17.12
CA PHE A 118 6.56 4.55 16.76
C PHE A 118 5.50 4.54 17.86
N VAL A 119 4.24 4.78 17.49
CA VAL A 119 3.13 4.92 18.45
C VAL A 119 1.85 4.30 17.92
N ASN A 120 0.99 3.88 18.83
CA ASN A 120 -0.36 3.49 18.53
C ASN A 120 -1.22 4.75 18.28
N PHE A 121 -1.99 4.75 17.19
CA PHE A 121 -2.87 5.83 16.79
C PHE A 121 -4.35 5.61 17.17
N ASP A 122 -4.65 4.68 18.06
CA ASP A 122 -6.03 4.48 18.56
C ASP A 122 -6.59 5.74 19.24
N ASP A 123 -5.73 6.56 19.82
CA ASP A 123 -6.08 7.85 20.41
C ASP A 123 -5.18 8.95 19.81
N VAL A 124 -5.67 9.61 18.78
CA VAL A 124 -4.96 10.68 18.06
C VAL A 124 -4.63 11.87 18.97
N SER A 125 -5.40 12.11 20.06
CA SER A 125 -5.12 13.22 20.97
C SER A 125 -3.76 13.10 21.65
N LYS A 126 -3.29 11.88 21.91
CA LYS A 126 -1.97 11.61 22.50
C LYS A 126 -0.80 11.91 21.57
N ILE A 127 -1.06 11.97 20.27
CA ILE A 127 -0.02 12.29 19.27
C ILE A 127 0.42 13.74 19.42
N SER A 128 -0.47 14.64 19.86
CA SER A 128 -0.14 16.05 20.04
C SER A 128 1.03 16.28 21.00
N ASP A 129 1.14 15.44 22.03
CA ASP A 129 2.19 15.57 23.06
C ASP A 129 3.57 15.11 22.58
N LEU A 130 3.61 14.38 21.47
CA LEU A 130 4.82 13.89 20.82
C LEU A 130 5.35 14.85 19.75
N ILE A 131 4.55 15.84 19.34
CA ILE A 131 4.94 16.81 18.32
C ILE A 131 5.91 17.81 18.91
N THR A 132 7.07 17.96 18.28
CA THR A 132 8.09 18.96 18.59
C THR A 132 8.30 19.90 17.39
N ASP A 133 9.13 20.94 17.55
CA ASP A 133 9.53 21.84 16.45
C ASP A 133 10.30 21.11 15.34
N LYS A 134 10.86 19.93 15.66
CA LYS A 134 11.59 19.08 14.71
C LYS A 134 10.72 18.06 14.00
N THR A 135 9.49 17.87 14.44
CA THR A 135 8.55 16.95 13.76
C THR A 135 8.20 17.51 12.39
N LYS A 136 8.53 16.79 11.32
CA LYS A 136 8.30 17.19 9.93
C LYS A 136 7.45 16.22 9.15
N LEU A 137 7.27 14.99 9.65
CA LEU A 137 6.48 13.95 8.98
C LEU A 137 5.69 13.14 10.00
N ILE A 138 4.42 12.90 9.70
CA ILE A 138 3.64 11.82 10.29
C ILE A 138 3.45 10.75 9.19
N TRP A 139 3.90 9.53 9.48
CA TRP A 139 3.78 8.38 8.58
C TRP A 139 2.68 7.44 9.08
N LEU A 140 1.66 7.26 8.26
CA LEU A 140 0.55 6.36 8.53
C LEU A 140 0.57 5.16 7.59
N GLU A 141 0.18 4.00 8.08
CA GLU A 141 -0.22 2.83 7.31
C GLU A 141 -1.61 2.43 7.80
N THR A 142 -2.61 2.42 6.92
CA THR A 142 -4.00 2.13 7.32
C THR A 142 -4.83 1.61 6.15
N PRO A 143 -5.42 0.38 6.27
CA PRO A 143 -5.23 -0.59 7.35
C PRO A 143 -3.78 -1.07 7.48
N THR A 144 -3.34 -1.40 8.72
CA THR A 144 -1.97 -1.85 8.99
C THR A 144 -1.75 -3.30 8.61
N ASN A 145 -0.49 -3.72 8.49
CA ASN A 145 -0.08 -5.08 8.17
C ASN A 145 0.73 -5.69 9.33
N PRO A 146 0.29 -6.82 9.96
CA PRO A 146 -0.78 -7.73 9.53
C PRO A 146 -2.09 -7.58 10.28
N LEU A 147 -2.21 -6.63 11.21
CA LEU A 147 -3.29 -6.60 12.20
C LEU A 147 -4.51 -5.77 11.76
N MET A 148 -4.50 -5.21 10.54
CA MET A 148 -5.59 -4.39 9.99
C MET A 148 -6.11 -3.32 10.97
N LYS A 149 -5.24 -2.76 11.82
CA LYS A 149 -5.57 -1.59 12.63
C LYS A 149 -5.87 -0.40 11.71
N LEU A 150 -6.77 0.47 12.12
CA LEU A 150 -7.13 1.66 11.36
C LEU A 150 -6.68 2.92 12.08
N VAL A 151 -6.24 3.90 11.30
CA VAL A 151 -5.96 5.25 11.78
C VAL A 151 -7.00 6.21 11.19
N ASP A 152 -7.63 7.05 12.01
CA ASP A 152 -8.48 8.14 11.53
C ASP A 152 -7.61 9.21 10.86
N ILE A 153 -7.45 9.09 9.53
CA ILE A 153 -6.61 9.99 8.72
C ILE A 153 -7.07 11.43 8.91
N LYS A 154 -8.39 11.68 8.92
CA LYS A 154 -8.94 13.02 9.05
C LYS A 154 -8.60 13.64 10.40
N ALA A 155 -8.68 12.87 11.48
CA ALA A 155 -8.29 13.35 12.81
C ALA A 155 -6.79 13.71 12.89
N VAL A 156 -5.91 12.90 12.28
CA VAL A 156 -4.47 13.19 12.22
C VAL A 156 -4.19 14.44 11.38
N THR A 157 -4.80 14.58 10.22
CA THR A 157 -4.57 15.76 9.36
C THR A 157 -5.10 17.03 9.98
N ASP A 158 -6.22 16.96 10.74
CA ASP A 158 -6.75 18.11 11.48
C ASP A 158 -5.84 18.50 12.66
N LEU A 159 -5.20 17.54 13.33
CA LEU A 159 -4.25 17.78 14.43
C LEU A 159 -3.03 18.63 14.00
N VAL A 160 -2.56 18.43 12.78
CA VAL A 160 -1.39 19.12 12.24
C VAL A 160 -1.73 20.29 11.31
N LYS A 161 -3.00 20.61 11.16
CA LYS A 161 -3.44 21.71 10.29
C LYS A 161 -2.80 23.04 10.68
N GLY A 162 -2.16 23.67 9.69
CA GLY A 162 -1.44 24.95 9.89
C GLY A 162 -0.04 24.81 10.50
N LYS A 163 0.45 23.58 10.72
CA LYS A 163 1.83 23.28 11.09
C LYS A 163 2.63 22.88 9.84
N GLU A 164 3.95 23.05 9.90
CA GLU A 164 4.87 22.59 8.84
C GLU A 164 5.20 21.08 9.00
N ILE A 165 4.15 20.26 9.07
CA ILE A 165 4.25 18.81 9.25
C ILE A 165 3.48 18.15 8.11
N MET A 166 4.15 17.33 7.32
CA MET A 166 3.52 16.53 6.25
C MET A 166 2.86 15.27 6.84
N VAL A 167 1.73 14.87 6.26
CA VAL A 167 1.10 13.57 6.52
C VAL A 167 1.23 12.70 5.29
N ALA A 168 1.97 11.61 5.39
CA ALA A 168 2.09 10.58 4.36
C ALA A 168 1.32 9.32 4.78
N VAL A 169 0.56 8.75 3.85
CA VAL A 169 -0.26 7.56 4.09
C VAL A 169 0.13 6.45 3.13
N ASP A 170 0.59 5.34 3.67
CA ASP A 170 0.68 4.09 2.91
C ASP A 170 -0.74 3.50 2.76
N ASN A 171 -1.28 3.63 1.55
CA ASN A 171 -2.64 3.23 1.18
C ASN A 171 -2.66 1.86 0.45
N THR A 172 -1.60 1.06 0.60
CA THR A 172 -1.40 -0.19 -0.15
C THR A 172 -2.53 -1.19 0.06
N PHE A 173 -2.99 -1.38 1.30
CA PHE A 173 -4.04 -2.36 1.63
C PHE A 173 -5.43 -1.94 1.18
N ALA A 174 -5.75 -0.65 1.29
CA ALA A 174 -7.04 -0.13 0.87
C ALA A 174 -7.13 0.08 -0.64
N SER A 175 -6.05 0.49 -1.29
CA SER A 175 -6.04 1.02 -2.65
C SER A 175 -6.95 2.27 -2.81
N PRO A 176 -6.82 3.03 -3.91
CA PRO A 176 -7.69 4.20 -4.13
C PRO A 176 -9.18 3.82 -4.38
N TYR A 177 -9.48 2.54 -4.54
CA TYR A 177 -10.86 2.07 -4.65
C TYR A 177 -11.61 2.14 -3.33
N LEU A 178 -10.94 1.79 -2.22
CA LEU A 178 -11.57 1.74 -0.89
C LEU A 178 -11.37 3.02 -0.10
N GLN A 179 -10.24 3.73 -0.26
CA GLN A 179 -9.87 4.87 0.56
C GLN A 179 -9.09 5.91 -0.25
N LEU A 180 -9.38 7.18 -0.03
CA LEU A 180 -8.73 8.32 -0.70
C LEU A 180 -8.10 9.26 0.33
N PRO A 181 -6.86 9.01 0.77
CA PRO A 181 -6.23 9.77 1.85
C PRO A 181 -6.04 11.25 1.55
N LEU A 182 -5.81 11.64 0.28
CA LEU A 182 -5.70 13.07 -0.09
C LEU A 182 -7.00 13.83 0.15
N ASP A 183 -8.15 13.20 -0.07
CA ASP A 183 -9.47 13.80 0.21
C ASP A 183 -9.71 13.96 1.72
N LEU A 184 -9.04 13.13 2.54
CA LEU A 184 -9.06 13.21 4.00
C LEU A 184 -8.00 14.16 4.59
N GLY A 185 -7.22 14.81 3.73
CA GLY A 185 -6.29 15.86 4.14
C GLY A 185 -4.81 15.50 4.07
N ALA A 186 -4.43 14.24 3.81
CA ALA A 186 -3.03 13.83 3.64
C ALA A 186 -2.32 14.63 2.54
N ASP A 187 -1.01 14.75 2.64
CA ASP A 187 -0.15 15.46 1.68
C ASP A 187 0.44 14.53 0.63
N ILE A 188 0.74 13.29 1.04
CA ILE A 188 1.35 12.26 0.21
C ILE A 188 0.58 10.95 0.40
N VAL A 189 0.26 10.28 -0.70
CA VAL A 189 -0.15 8.87 -0.68
C VAL A 189 0.98 8.03 -1.26
N MET A 190 1.30 6.96 -0.58
CA MET A 190 2.26 5.95 -1.00
C MET A 190 1.54 4.65 -1.31
N HIS A 191 2.00 3.93 -2.33
CA HIS A 191 1.61 2.56 -2.60
C HIS A 191 2.80 1.66 -2.90
N SER A 192 2.80 0.46 -2.36
CA SER A 192 3.43 -0.66 -3.05
C SER A 192 2.54 -1.07 -4.23
N ALA A 193 2.83 -0.55 -5.42
CA ALA A 193 2.05 -0.87 -6.62
C ALA A 193 2.20 -2.34 -7.05
N THR A 194 3.14 -3.07 -6.46
CA THR A 194 3.29 -4.52 -6.50
C THR A 194 2.00 -5.27 -6.11
N LYS A 195 1.16 -4.66 -5.25
CA LYS A 195 -0.01 -5.27 -4.63
C LYS A 195 -1.25 -5.05 -5.51
N TYR A 196 -2.35 -4.57 -4.94
CA TYR A 196 -3.63 -4.39 -5.63
C TYR A 196 -3.57 -3.57 -6.92
N LEU A 197 -2.67 -2.57 -7.03
CA LEU A 197 -2.55 -1.76 -8.24
C LEU A 197 -2.08 -2.58 -9.45
N GLY A 198 -1.00 -3.36 -9.30
CA GLY A 198 -0.56 -4.35 -10.30
C GLY A 198 -1.55 -5.51 -10.37
N GLY A 199 -1.79 -6.16 -9.24
CA GLY A 199 -2.85 -7.13 -8.99
C GLY A 199 -2.70 -8.49 -9.67
N HIS A 200 -1.55 -8.80 -10.29
CA HIS A 200 -1.34 -10.04 -11.05
C HIS A 200 -0.03 -10.75 -10.70
N SER A 201 0.60 -10.40 -9.58
CA SER A 201 1.83 -11.01 -9.05
C SER A 201 3.00 -11.06 -10.03
N ASP A 202 3.03 -10.15 -11.02
CA ASP A 202 3.95 -10.14 -12.17
C ASP A 202 4.87 -8.90 -12.22
N VAL A 203 4.77 -7.99 -11.24
CA VAL A 203 5.54 -6.74 -11.21
C VAL A 203 5.89 -6.32 -9.79
N ILE A 204 7.08 -5.76 -9.60
CA ILE A 204 7.46 -5.03 -8.39
C ILE A 204 7.50 -3.54 -8.75
N ALA A 205 6.70 -2.74 -8.04
CA ALA A 205 6.60 -1.31 -8.29
C ALA A 205 6.21 -0.53 -7.02
N GLY A 206 6.52 0.76 -7.00
CA GLY A 206 6.06 1.71 -6.00
C GLY A 206 5.41 2.93 -6.64
N ALA A 207 4.62 3.65 -5.88
CA ALA A 207 4.01 4.89 -6.32
C ALA A 207 3.96 5.93 -5.19
N LEU A 208 4.12 7.20 -5.55
CA LEU A 208 3.78 8.35 -4.71
C LEU A 208 2.80 9.24 -5.46
N ILE A 209 1.84 9.78 -4.73
CA ILE A 209 0.92 10.76 -5.24
C ILE A 209 0.94 11.97 -4.30
N ALA A 210 1.23 13.15 -4.86
CA ALA A 210 1.31 14.39 -4.13
C ALA A 210 0.02 15.21 -4.25
N LYS A 211 -0.38 15.84 -3.17
CA LYS A 211 -1.55 16.72 -3.09
C LYS A 211 -1.35 18.04 -3.82
N THR A 212 -0.13 18.57 -3.83
CA THR A 212 0.20 19.87 -4.40
C THR A 212 1.29 19.76 -5.48
N ALA A 213 1.27 20.71 -6.43
CA ALA A 213 2.30 20.76 -7.48
C ALA A 213 3.72 20.98 -6.89
N GLU A 214 3.85 21.85 -5.89
CA GLU A 214 5.14 22.13 -5.25
C GLU A 214 5.75 20.86 -4.62
N LEU A 215 4.94 20.11 -3.87
CA LEU A 215 5.40 18.86 -3.26
C LEU A 215 5.72 17.81 -4.33
N GLY A 216 4.90 17.75 -5.39
CA GLY A 216 5.13 16.88 -6.54
C GLY A 216 6.46 17.15 -7.24
N GLU A 217 6.84 18.41 -7.43
CA GLU A 217 8.11 18.79 -8.03
C GLU A 217 9.32 18.44 -7.12
N LYS A 218 9.21 18.64 -5.80
CA LYS A 218 10.25 18.21 -4.84
C LYS A 218 10.48 16.70 -4.89
N LEU A 219 9.41 15.92 -4.87
CA LEU A 219 9.47 14.45 -4.97
C LEU A 219 10.03 13.99 -6.33
N HIS A 220 9.60 14.63 -7.43
CA HIS A 220 10.10 14.33 -8.76
C HIS A 220 11.61 14.64 -8.89
N PHE A 221 12.08 15.75 -8.34
CA PHE A 221 13.50 16.05 -8.29
C PHE A 221 14.30 14.95 -7.58
N ILE A 222 13.82 14.47 -6.43
CA ILE A 222 14.47 13.40 -5.67
C ILE A 222 14.42 12.08 -6.47
N GLN A 223 13.29 11.72 -7.06
CA GLN A 223 13.15 10.54 -7.91
C GLN A 223 14.17 10.57 -9.08
N PHE A 224 14.23 11.70 -9.78
CA PHE A 224 15.15 11.89 -10.90
C PHE A 224 16.63 11.82 -10.46
N ALA A 225 16.98 12.52 -9.39
CA ALA A 225 18.36 12.61 -8.88
C ALA A 225 18.85 11.27 -8.30
N SER A 226 17.98 10.54 -7.58
CA SER A 226 18.28 9.23 -7.00
C SER A 226 18.19 8.09 -8.01
N GLY A 227 17.42 8.24 -9.09
CA GLY A 227 17.25 7.24 -10.13
C GLY A 227 16.31 6.09 -9.79
N GLY A 228 15.49 6.20 -8.75
CA GLY A 228 14.57 5.15 -8.29
C GLY A 228 13.32 4.94 -9.17
N ILE A 229 13.42 5.22 -10.45
CA ILE A 229 12.32 5.19 -11.44
C ILE A 229 11.85 3.78 -11.77
N LEU A 230 10.57 3.65 -12.15
CA LEU A 230 10.02 2.42 -12.74
C LEU A 230 10.35 2.33 -14.25
N GLY A 231 10.68 1.13 -14.70
CA GLY A 231 10.92 0.85 -16.12
C GLY A 231 9.64 0.94 -16.97
N PRO A 232 9.74 1.16 -18.30
CA PRO A 232 8.56 1.31 -19.15
C PRO A 232 7.72 0.04 -19.27
N HIS A 233 8.32 -1.15 -19.28
CA HIS A 233 7.59 -2.42 -19.30
C HIS A 233 6.77 -2.62 -18.01
N ASP A 234 7.42 -2.43 -16.87
CA ASP A 234 6.76 -2.57 -15.57
C ASP A 234 5.67 -1.49 -15.39
N SER A 235 5.92 -0.27 -15.88
CA SER A 235 4.92 0.80 -15.91
C SER A 235 3.68 0.39 -16.73
N TYR A 236 3.87 -0.29 -17.85
CA TYR A 236 2.78 -0.82 -18.67
C TYR A 236 1.98 -1.92 -17.92
N LEU A 237 2.66 -2.84 -17.22
CA LEU A 237 1.99 -3.89 -16.46
C LEU A 237 1.11 -3.32 -15.34
N VAL A 238 1.63 -2.35 -14.57
CA VAL A 238 0.85 -1.66 -13.53
C VAL A 238 -0.32 -0.91 -14.15
N LEU A 239 -0.10 -0.15 -15.23
CA LEU A 239 -1.17 0.59 -15.93
C LEU A 239 -2.27 -0.35 -16.43
N ARG A 240 -1.89 -1.51 -16.96
CA ARG A 240 -2.83 -2.55 -17.38
C ARG A 240 -3.60 -3.12 -16.20
N GLY A 241 -2.95 -3.38 -15.07
CA GLY A 241 -3.56 -3.85 -13.84
C GLY A 241 -4.60 -2.87 -13.28
N ILE A 242 -4.30 -1.57 -13.28
CA ILE A 242 -5.19 -0.49 -12.80
C ILE A 242 -6.54 -0.53 -13.54
N LYS A 243 -6.58 -0.85 -14.83
CA LYS A 243 -7.84 -0.87 -15.61
C LYS A 243 -8.90 -1.80 -15.07
N THR A 244 -8.52 -2.84 -14.35
CA THR A 244 -9.45 -3.78 -13.69
C THR A 244 -9.53 -3.62 -12.17
N LEU A 245 -8.86 -2.61 -11.61
CA LEU A 245 -8.77 -2.43 -10.16
C LEU A 245 -10.16 -2.39 -9.49
N ALA A 246 -11.10 -1.65 -10.05
CA ALA A 246 -12.44 -1.51 -9.46
C ALA A 246 -13.19 -2.86 -9.38
N LEU A 247 -13.10 -3.67 -10.44
CA LEU A 247 -13.71 -5.01 -10.49
C LEU A 247 -13.05 -5.98 -9.52
N ARG A 248 -11.71 -5.95 -9.47
CA ARG A 248 -10.94 -6.81 -8.57
C ARG A 248 -11.18 -6.46 -7.11
N MET A 249 -11.10 -5.16 -6.76
CA MET A 249 -11.30 -4.73 -5.37
C MET A 249 -12.70 -5.03 -4.85
N GLN A 250 -13.74 -4.91 -5.69
CA GLN A 250 -15.08 -5.33 -5.29
C GLN A 250 -15.11 -6.83 -4.99
N ARG A 251 -14.57 -7.67 -5.87
CA ARG A 251 -14.55 -9.12 -5.66
C ARG A 251 -13.66 -9.52 -4.47
N HIS A 252 -12.52 -8.86 -4.26
CA HIS A 252 -11.69 -9.07 -3.07
C HIS A 252 -12.47 -8.76 -1.78
N SER A 253 -13.25 -7.67 -1.77
CA SER A 253 -14.05 -7.30 -0.60
C SER A 253 -15.19 -8.28 -0.34
N ASP A 254 -15.91 -8.68 -1.39
CA ASP A 254 -16.99 -9.67 -1.31
C ASP A 254 -16.45 -11.01 -0.76
N ASN A 255 -15.37 -11.52 -1.34
CA ASN A 255 -14.74 -12.77 -0.91
C ASN A 255 -14.13 -12.65 0.50
N GLY A 256 -13.48 -11.51 0.80
CA GLY A 256 -12.90 -11.23 2.12
C GLY A 256 -13.94 -11.28 3.23
N MET A 257 -15.13 -10.71 2.99
CA MET A 257 -16.25 -10.76 3.94
C MET A 257 -16.75 -12.18 4.17
N GLU A 258 -16.93 -12.99 3.11
CA GLU A 258 -17.41 -14.37 3.24
C GLU A 258 -16.39 -15.25 3.97
N VAL A 259 -15.10 -15.11 3.65
CA VAL A 259 -14.00 -15.80 4.34
C VAL A 259 -13.94 -15.38 5.81
N ALA A 260 -14.05 -14.08 6.11
CA ALA A 260 -14.01 -13.60 7.48
C ALA A 260 -15.18 -14.13 8.33
N LYS A 261 -16.41 -14.16 7.79
CA LYS A 261 -17.59 -14.75 8.46
C LYS A 261 -17.43 -16.24 8.71
N TYR A 262 -16.92 -16.98 7.71
CA TYR A 262 -16.66 -18.40 7.85
C TYR A 262 -15.67 -18.65 9.01
N LEU A 263 -14.56 -17.94 9.02
CA LEU A 263 -13.53 -18.05 10.06
C LEU A 263 -14.07 -17.68 11.44
N GLU A 264 -14.87 -16.61 11.55
CA GLU A 264 -15.47 -16.18 12.83
C GLU A 264 -16.39 -17.24 13.44
N SER A 265 -17.05 -18.03 12.61
CA SER A 265 -17.92 -19.13 13.04
C SER A 265 -17.17 -20.45 13.29
N HIS A 266 -15.90 -20.56 12.88
CA HIS A 266 -15.18 -21.83 12.90
C HIS A 266 -14.67 -22.19 14.32
N PRO A 267 -14.92 -23.44 14.82
CA PRO A 267 -14.62 -23.83 16.20
C PRO A 267 -13.12 -23.78 16.58
N ALA A 268 -12.21 -23.88 15.62
CA ALA A 268 -10.76 -23.85 15.86
C ALA A 268 -10.20 -22.41 15.90
N VAL A 269 -10.97 -21.40 15.46
CA VAL A 269 -10.54 -20.00 15.38
C VAL A 269 -10.86 -19.28 16.69
N ASP A 270 -9.90 -18.53 17.23
CA ASP A 270 -10.08 -17.70 18.42
C ASP A 270 -10.57 -16.30 18.04
N LYS A 271 -9.84 -15.62 17.17
CA LYS A 271 -10.11 -14.26 16.76
C LYS A 271 -9.93 -14.10 15.26
N VAL A 272 -10.85 -13.39 14.63
CA VAL A 272 -10.72 -12.90 13.25
C VAL A 272 -10.46 -11.40 13.28
N ILE A 273 -9.49 -10.94 12.52
CA ILE A 273 -9.13 -9.53 12.39
C ILE A 273 -9.47 -9.11 10.96
N TYR A 274 -10.62 -8.47 10.80
CA TYR A 274 -11.12 -7.97 9.52
C TYR A 274 -12.03 -6.75 9.76
N PRO A 275 -11.70 -5.58 9.20
CA PRO A 275 -12.43 -4.34 9.50
C PRO A 275 -13.92 -4.37 9.14
N GLY A 276 -14.33 -5.31 8.27
CA GLY A 276 -15.73 -5.50 7.86
C GLY A 276 -16.60 -6.22 8.89
N LEU A 277 -16.04 -6.92 9.88
CA LEU A 277 -16.81 -7.58 10.93
C LEU A 277 -17.17 -6.59 12.04
N GLU A 278 -18.39 -6.72 12.59
CA GLU A 278 -18.82 -5.90 13.73
C GLU A 278 -17.99 -6.18 15.00
N SER A 279 -17.35 -7.34 15.08
CA SER A 279 -16.42 -7.72 16.15
C SER A 279 -15.08 -6.98 16.07
N HIS A 280 -14.75 -6.33 14.94
CA HIS A 280 -13.54 -5.53 14.84
C HIS A 280 -13.66 -4.22 15.64
N PRO A 281 -12.70 -3.89 16.53
CA PRO A 281 -12.83 -2.75 17.43
C PRO A 281 -12.96 -1.40 16.72
N GLN A 282 -12.50 -1.30 15.47
CA GLN A 282 -12.55 -0.07 14.66
C GLN A 282 -13.50 -0.19 13.45
N HIS A 283 -14.52 -1.10 13.52
CA HIS A 283 -15.50 -1.29 12.45
C HIS A 283 -16.21 0.01 12.04
N ASP A 284 -16.61 0.82 13.00
CA ASP A 284 -17.28 2.10 12.72
C ASP A 284 -16.36 3.11 12.03
N LEU A 285 -15.06 3.13 12.38
CA LEU A 285 -14.08 3.94 11.66
C LEU A 285 -13.91 3.45 10.22
N ALA A 286 -13.83 2.13 10.02
CA ALA A 286 -13.77 1.54 8.69
C ALA A 286 -14.95 1.99 7.81
N LYS A 287 -16.18 1.88 8.32
CA LYS A 287 -17.39 2.34 7.62
C LYS A 287 -17.41 3.83 7.31
N LYS A 288 -16.83 4.65 8.19
CA LYS A 288 -16.73 6.10 7.99
C LYS A 288 -15.70 6.48 6.92
N GLN A 289 -14.55 5.79 6.90
CA GLN A 289 -13.37 6.19 6.14
C GLN A 289 -13.19 5.43 4.84
N MET A 290 -13.66 4.19 4.78
CA MET A 290 -13.49 3.30 3.64
C MET A 290 -14.83 3.02 2.94
N LYS A 291 -14.75 2.78 1.63
CA LYS A 291 -15.93 2.40 0.83
C LYS A 291 -16.37 0.95 1.07
N ASP A 292 -15.42 0.06 1.35
CA ASP A 292 -15.57 -1.36 1.63
C ASP A 292 -14.30 -1.83 2.39
N PHE A 293 -14.15 -3.12 2.69
CA PHE A 293 -13.16 -3.59 3.68
C PHE A 293 -11.99 -4.39 3.10
N GLY A 294 -11.99 -4.66 1.78
CA GLY A 294 -10.88 -5.29 1.07
C GLY A 294 -10.76 -6.81 1.28
N GLY A 295 -9.64 -7.38 0.80
CA GLY A 295 -9.39 -8.82 0.79
C GLY A 295 -8.39 -9.31 1.84
N MET A 296 -7.94 -8.46 2.77
CA MET A 296 -6.98 -8.89 3.79
C MET A 296 -7.70 -9.36 5.05
N VAL A 297 -7.48 -10.61 5.44
CA VAL A 297 -8.06 -11.23 6.63
C VAL A 297 -6.96 -11.86 7.45
N SER A 298 -6.89 -11.59 8.75
CA SER A 298 -6.01 -12.32 9.67
C SER A 298 -6.83 -13.04 10.73
N PHE A 299 -6.30 -14.14 11.25
CA PHE A 299 -6.97 -14.87 12.33
C PHE A 299 -5.95 -15.61 13.21
N THR A 300 -6.35 -15.95 14.43
CA THR A 300 -5.59 -16.74 15.40
C THR A 300 -6.33 -18.01 15.76
N PHE A 301 -5.60 -19.01 16.24
CA PHE A 301 -6.14 -20.31 16.65
C PHE A 301 -6.52 -20.32 18.13
N LYS A 302 -7.63 -20.98 18.50
CA LYS A 302 -7.99 -21.21 19.92
C LYS A 302 -6.94 -21.96 20.73
N SER A 303 -6.14 -22.76 20.06
CA SER A 303 -5.04 -23.48 20.73
C SER A 303 -3.88 -22.56 21.12
N GLY A 304 -3.74 -21.38 20.47
CA GLY A 304 -2.60 -20.48 20.60
C GLY A 304 -1.27 -21.10 20.16
N LYS A 305 -1.31 -22.21 19.41
CA LYS A 305 -0.10 -22.99 19.06
C LYS A 305 0.38 -22.66 17.65
N LYS A 306 1.64 -22.34 17.54
CA LYS A 306 2.36 -22.14 16.27
C LYS A 306 2.24 -23.32 15.32
N GLU A 307 2.29 -24.54 15.85
CA GLU A 307 2.23 -25.78 15.08
C GLU A 307 0.90 -25.94 14.35
N ASP A 308 -0.20 -25.44 14.89
CA ASP A 308 -1.51 -25.53 14.26
C ASP A 308 -1.60 -24.54 13.08
N ALA A 309 -1.04 -23.33 13.23
CA ALA A 309 -0.90 -22.39 12.11
C ALA A 309 -0.04 -22.96 10.98
N ILE A 310 1.10 -23.59 11.31
CA ILE A 310 1.98 -24.21 10.31
C ILE A 310 1.25 -25.35 9.57
N LYS A 311 0.62 -26.29 10.32
CA LYS A 311 -0.14 -27.40 9.72
C LYS A 311 -1.26 -26.92 8.80
N PHE A 312 -1.98 -25.87 9.20
CA PHE A 312 -3.01 -25.25 8.38
C PHE A 312 -2.41 -24.74 7.07
N LEU A 313 -1.34 -23.95 7.14
CA LEU A 313 -0.67 -23.39 5.98
C LEU A 313 -0.07 -24.44 5.03
N GLU A 314 0.35 -25.59 5.54
CA GLU A 314 0.83 -26.71 4.73
C GLU A 314 -0.29 -27.45 3.98
N LYS A 315 -1.55 -27.33 4.45
CA LYS A 315 -2.69 -28.04 3.88
C LYS A 315 -3.51 -27.24 2.87
N VAL A 316 -3.39 -25.90 2.85
CA VAL A 316 -4.07 -25.07 1.84
C VAL A 316 -3.61 -25.45 0.43
N LYS A 317 -4.51 -25.32 -0.56
CA LYS A 317 -4.24 -25.67 -1.96
C LYS A 317 -4.68 -24.60 -2.96
N VAL A 318 -5.82 -23.97 -2.71
CA VAL A 318 -6.29 -22.80 -3.48
C VAL A 318 -5.55 -21.57 -2.98
N PHE A 319 -5.51 -21.39 -1.66
CA PHE A 319 -4.57 -20.44 -1.07
C PHE A 319 -3.14 -20.94 -1.24
N THR A 320 -2.29 -20.14 -1.83
CA THR A 320 -0.86 -20.47 -1.96
C THR A 320 -0.09 -19.94 -0.75
N LEU A 321 0.67 -20.82 -0.07
CA LEU A 321 1.61 -20.40 0.96
C LEU A 321 2.75 -19.61 0.33
N ALA A 322 2.69 -18.28 0.43
CA ALA A 322 3.66 -17.37 -0.17
C ALA A 322 3.67 -16.01 0.52
N GLU A 323 4.75 -15.27 0.34
CA GLU A 323 4.77 -13.85 0.67
C GLU A 323 4.00 -13.03 -0.36
N SER A 324 3.75 -11.76 -0.07
CA SER A 324 2.99 -10.81 -0.86
C SER A 324 1.50 -10.84 -0.54
N LEU A 325 0.71 -10.14 -1.35
CA LEU A 325 -0.74 -9.97 -1.22
C LEU A 325 -1.33 -9.21 -2.42
N GLY A 326 -2.64 -9.17 -2.52
CA GLY A 326 -3.37 -8.29 -3.44
C GLY A 326 -3.34 -8.71 -4.89
N GLY A 327 -2.83 -9.92 -5.19
CA GLY A 327 -2.98 -10.57 -6.48
C GLY A 327 -4.38 -11.13 -6.69
N VAL A 328 -4.71 -11.49 -7.93
CA VAL A 328 -5.98 -12.16 -8.28
C VAL A 328 -6.08 -13.53 -7.62
N GLU A 329 -4.96 -14.20 -7.38
CA GLU A 329 -4.84 -15.44 -6.64
C GLU A 329 -4.80 -15.22 -5.12
N SER A 330 -5.39 -16.14 -4.37
CA SER A 330 -5.38 -16.15 -2.91
C SER A 330 -4.03 -16.60 -2.36
N LEU A 331 -3.50 -15.84 -1.39
CA LEU A 331 -2.25 -16.15 -0.69
C LEU A 331 -2.48 -16.30 0.80
N ALA A 332 -1.70 -17.17 1.43
CA ALA A 332 -1.67 -17.35 2.88
C ALA A 332 -0.23 -17.27 3.40
N ASN A 333 -0.01 -16.68 4.55
CA ASN A 333 1.30 -16.66 5.18
C ASN A 333 1.24 -16.61 6.71
N HIS A 334 2.39 -16.89 7.30
CA HIS A 334 2.65 -16.80 8.74
C HIS A 334 3.44 -15.53 9.03
N PRO A 335 2.81 -14.45 9.53
CA PRO A 335 3.50 -13.16 9.69
C PRO A 335 4.78 -13.25 10.51
N ALA A 336 4.75 -13.92 11.66
CA ALA A 336 5.90 -14.01 12.57
C ALA A 336 7.12 -14.74 11.97
N LEU A 337 6.91 -15.73 11.09
CA LEU A 337 7.99 -16.49 10.44
C LEU A 337 8.42 -15.95 9.08
N MET A 338 7.58 -15.14 8.43
CA MET A 338 7.77 -14.67 7.05
C MET A 338 7.89 -13.15 7.00
N THR A 339 6.79 -12.44 6.84
CA THR A 339 6.79 -10.99 6.54
C THR A 339 7.31 -10.11 7.67
N HIS A 340 7.23 -10.55 8.94
CA HIS A 340 7.64 -9.82 10.13
C HIS A 340 8.77 -10.53 10.91
N ALA A 341 9.44 -11.52 10.32
CA ALA A 341 10.55 -12.23 10.94
C ALA A 341 11.75 -11.33 11.32
N SER A 342 11.88 -10.16 10.67
CA SER A 342 12.93 -9.18 10.99
C SER A 342 12.62 -8.33 12.23
N ILE A 343 11.40 -8.36 12.76
CA ILE A 343 11.01 -7.69 14.01
C ILE A 343 11.32 -8.60 15.19
N PRO A 344 11.99 -8.12 16.24
CA PRO A 344 12.26 -8.90 17.43
C PRO A 344 10.99 -9.50 18.06
N GLU A 345 11.10 -10.70 18.65
CA GLU A 345 9.95 -11.45 19.18
C GLU A 345 9.19 -10.68 20.28
N ASP A 346 9.91 -10.03 21.19
CA ASP A 346 9.34 -9.16 22.21
C ASP A 346 8.51 -8.03 21.61
N LYS A 347 9.00 -7.41 20.55
CA LYS A 347 8.28 -6.36 19.84
C LYS A 347 7.06 -6.89 19.09
N ARG A 348 7.15 -8.08 18.46
CA ARG A 348 5.98 -8.71 17.84
C ARG A 348 4.89 -9.00 18.88
N ALA A 349 5.28 -9.50 20.07
CA ALA A 349 4.35 -9.75 21.16
C ALA A 349 3.67 -8.46 21.66
N GLU A 350 4.42 -7.36 21.83
CA GLU A 350 3.88 -6.04 22.17
C GLU A 350 2.85 -5.55 21.15
N LEU A 351 3.09 -5.78 19.86
CA LEU A 351 2.18 -5.40 18.78
C LEU A 351 0.93 -6.29 18.69
N GLY A 352 0.98 -7.52 19.26
CA GLY A 352 -0.07 -8.52 19.15
C GLY A 352 0.10 -9.48 17.96
N ILE A 353 1.29 -9.54 17.37
CA ILE A 353 1.64 -10.50 16.32
C ILE A 353 2.08 -11.80 16.99
N THR A 354 1.12 -12.68 17.23
CA THR A 354 1.33 -13.96 17.90
C THR A 354 1.88 -15.03 16.95
N ASP A 355 2.47 -16.09 17.52
CA ASP A 355 3.05 -17.18 16.72
C ASP A 355 1.99 -18.12 16.08
N ASP A 356 0.73 -17.98 16.45
CA ASP A 356 -0.41 -18.68 15.84
C ASP A 356 -1.19 -17.84 14.83
N LEU A 357 -0.73 -16.62 14.57
CA LEU A 357 -1.37 -15.70 13.62
C LEU A 357 -1.15 -16.15 12.17
N VAL A 358 -2.26 -16.27 11.43
CA VAL A 358 -2.27 -16.48 9.98
C VAL A 358 -2.86 -15.26 9.30
N ARG A 359 -2.25 -14.82 8.20
CA ARG A 359 -2.77 -13.77 7.33
C ARG A 359 -3.13 -14.35 5.96
N LEU A 360 -4.36 -14.08 5.53
CA LEU A 360 -4.87 -14.41 4.21
C LEU A 360 -4.96 -13.14 3.36
N SER A 361 -4.47 -13.22 2.13
CA SER A 361 -4.80 -12.29 1.05
C SER A 361 -5.82 -13.00 0.17
N VAL A 362 -7.09 -12.68 0.37
CA VAL A 362 -8.20 -13.33 -0.32
C VAL A 362 -8.28 -12.79 -1.74
N GLY A 363 -8.17 -13.68 -2.72
CA GLY A 363 -8.20 -13.38 -4.15
C GLY A 363 -9.62 -13.25 -4.72
N ILE A 364 -9.71 -13.40 -6.04
CA ILE A 364 -10.98 -13.22 -6.76
C ILE A 364 -11.57 -14.54 -7.29
N GLU A 365 -11.08 -15.66 -6.80
CA GLU A 365 -11.58 -17.01 -7.11
C GLU A 365 -13.05 -17.15 -6.68
N ASP A 366 -13.65 -18.29 -6.99
CA ASP A 366 -14.97 -18.62 -6.49
C ASP A 366 -14.95 -18.78 -4.97
N LYS A 367 -15.88 -18.11 -4.28
CA LYS A 367 -15.92 -18.08 -2.82
C LYS A 367 -16.12 -19.46 -2.20
N ASP A 368 -16.90 -20.33 -2.86
CA ASP A 368 -17.20 -21.67 -2.34
C ASP A 368 -15.94 -22.56 -2.39
N ASP A 369 -15.11 -22.41 -3.41
CA ASP A 369 -13.80 -23.06 -3.49
C ASP A 369 -12.83 -22.57 -2.41
N LEU A 370 -12.84 -21.26 -2.12
CA LEU A 370 -12.04 -20.67 -1.05
C LEU A 370 -12.44 -21.24 0.31
N ILE A 371 -13.73 -21.30 0.61
CA ILE A 371 -14.26 -21.84 1.87
C ILE A 371 -13.93 -23.33 1.99
N ALA A 372 -14.14 -24.12 0.93
CA ALA A 372 -13.81 -25.53 0.91
C ALA A 372 -12.31 -25.81 1.12
N ASP A 373 -11.44 -24.92 0.62
CA ASP A 373 -9.99 -25.01 0.86
C ASP A 373 -9.63 -24.80 2.33
N LEU A 374 -10.23 -23.78 2.97
CA LEU A 374 -10.03 -23.50 4.39
C LEU A 374 -10.56 -24.64 5.27
N GLU A 375 -11.77 -25.16 4.99
CA GLU A 375 -12.36 -26.29 5.72
C GLU A 375 -11.46 -27.53 5.68
N ARG A 376 -10.93 -27.84 4.49
CA ARG A 376 -9.95 -28.93 4.35
C ARG A 376 -8.67 -28.65 5.16
N ALA A 377 -8.19 -27.44 5.22
CA ALA A 377 -6.97 -27.09 5.92
C ALA A 377 -7.11 -27.19 7.44
N PHE A 378 -8.31 -26.97 7.99
CA PHE A 378 -8.61 -27.19 9.39
C PHE A 378 -8.78 -28.67 9.77
N SER A 379 -9.08 -29.56 8.80
CA SER A 379 -9.21 -31.01 9.03
C SER A 379 -7.88 -31.69 9.20
#